data_b146712a570532ae32a0303cd2541d11
#
_entry.id   b146712a570532ae32a0303cd2541d11
#
_cell.length_a   1.000
_cell.length_b   1.000
_cell.length_c   1.000
_cell.angle_alpha   90.00
_cell.angle_beta   90.00
_cell.angle_gamma   90.00
#
_symmetry.space_group_name_H-M   'P 1'
#
loop_
_entity.id
_entity.type
_entity.pdbx_description
1 polymer ?
#
loop_
_entity_poly.entity_id
_entity_poly.type
_entity_poly.pdbx_seq_one_letter_code
_entity_poly.pdbx_strand_id
1 'polypeptide(L)'
;PSQAASSFSLLQAVSIIRITDPDLRKKVMELSANQPYIEEAAEFWIFCADFNRNHQIAPNVDLEYIEYLLIGTFDAGLMAQNALTAAESMGLGGVYIGGIRLHITELTEVLHLPKHVIPLVGLCIGHPAGEKPGLKPRLPQSMVMFDNQYQPLDEETLATYDQQMREYYQNRPVKAPFTVKRVKGWKDHIEDHLERSKLPFMLEYLNKQGFAKK
;
A
#
# COMPACT_ATOMS: atom_id res chain seq x y z
N PRO A 1 7.99 -17.31 3.66
CA PRO A 1 7.74 -16.38 4.80
C PRO A 1 6.44 -15.60 4.65
N SER A 2 6.14 -15.03 3.46
CA SER A 2 4.92 -14.25 3.23
C SER A 2 3.64 -15.00 3.66
N GLN A 3 3.48 -16.24 3.23
CA GLN A 3 2.33 -17.10 3.56
C GLN A 3 2.19 -17.48 5.04
N ALA A 4 3.21 -17.28 5.86
CA ALA A 4 3.15 -17.51 7.30
C ALA A 4 2.49 -16.36 8.07
N ALA A 5 2.07 -15.30 7.39
CA ALA A 5 1.27 -14.24 7.99
C ALA A 5 -0.08 -14.77 8.50
N SER A 6 -0.59 -14.14 9.56
CA SER A 6 -1.94 -14.46 10.06
C SER A 6 -3.00 -14.13 9.01
N SER A 7 -4.08 -14.92 9.00
CA SER A 7 -5.25 -14.68 8.17
C SER A 7 -6.50 -14.77 9.03
N PHE A 8 -7.45 -13.86 8.80
CA PHE A 8 -8.70 -13.83 9.54
C PHE A 8 -9.45 -15.16 9.37
N SER A 9 -9.72 -15.84 10.50
CA SER A 9 -10.42 -17.13 10.52
C SER A 9 -9.91 -18.17 9.50
N LEU A 10 -8.63 -18.09 9.13
CA LEU A 10 -7.99 -18.93 8.13
C LEU A 10 -8.67 -18.87 6.73
N LEU A 11 -9.31 -17.75 6.40
CA LEU A 11 -9.95 -17.55 5.08
C LEU A 11 -8.94 -17.49 3.94
N GLN A 12 -7.70 -17.06 4.24
CA GLN A 12 -6.59 -16.97 3.29
C GLN A 12 -6.99 -16.18 2.02
N ALA A 13 -7.71 -15.07 2.22
CA ALA A 13 -8.31 -14.27 1.16
C ALA A 13 -7.29 -13.32 0.50
N VAL A 14 -6.14 -13.85 0.09
CA VAL A 14 -5.06 -13.10 -0.53
C VAL A 14 -4.47 -13.85 -1.72
N SER A 15 -4.18 -13.14 -2.79
CA SER A 15 -3.32 -13.59 -3.89
C SER A 15 -2.17 -12.62 -4.11
N ILE A 16 -1.02 -13.17 -4.51
CA ILE A 16 0.15 -12.39 -4.93
C ILE A 16 0.36 -12.62 -6.42
N ILE A 17 0.39 -11.54 -7.19
CA ILE A 17 0.73 -11.59 -8.61
C ILE A 17 2.15 -11.09 -8.77
N ARG A 18 3.05 -11.98 -9.13
CA ARG A 18 4.44 -11.67 -9.46
C ARG A 18 4.51 -11.24 -10.92
N ILE A 19 4.95 -10.02 -11.18
CA ILE A 19 5.06 -9.48 -12.54
C ILE A 19 6.49 -9.73 -13.04
N THR A 20 6.65 -10.71 -13.92
CA THR A 20 7.95 -11.12 -14.47
C THR A 20 8.12 -10.71 -15.92
N ASP A 21 7.05 -10.53 -16.67
CA ASP A 21 7.09 -10.08 -18.06
C ASP A 21 7.47 -8.59 -18.14
N PRO A 22 8.52 -8.22 -18.90
CA PRO A 22 8.99 -6.83 -18.96
C PRO A 22 7.98 -5.85 -19.57
N ASP A 23 7.23 -6.27 -20.59
CA ASP A 23 6.26 -5.40 -21.24
C ASP A 23 5.06 -5.15 -20.34
N LEU A 24 4.59 -6.20 -19.66
CA LEU A 24 3.57 -6.08 -18.63
C LEU A 24 4.03 -5.20 -17.47
N ARG A 25 5.29 -5.35 -17.01
CA ARG A 25 5.88 -4.56 -15.95
C ARG A 25 5.92 -3.07 -16.31
N LYS A 26 6.33 -2.75 -17.53
CA LYS A 26 6.29 -1.39 -18.08
C LYS A 26 4.86 -0.84 -18.11
N LYS A 27 3.90 -1.63 -18.58
CA LYS A 27 2.49 -1.23 -18.60
C LYS A 27 1.96 -0.95 -17.21
N VAL A 28 2.28 -1.79 -16.23
CA VAL A 28 1.91 -1.56 -14.82
C VAL A 28 2.57 -0.30 -14.26
N MET A 29 3.82 -0.04 -14.60
CA MET A 29 4.53 1.19 -14.21
C MET A 29 3.80 2.45 -14.74
N GLU A 30 3.42 2.46 -16.02
CA GLU A 30 2.65 3.56 -16.65
C GLU A 30 1.32 3.80 -15.91
N LEU A 31 0.58 2.74 -15.59
CA LEU A 31 -0.68 2.81 -14.84
C LEU A 31 -0.48 3.22 -13.35
N SER A 32 0.75 3.21 -12.86
CA SER A 32 1.08 3.45 -11.45
C SER A 32 1.86 4.75 -11.23
N ALA A 33 1.42 5.83 -11.88
CA ALA A 33 2.05 7.16 -11.81
C ALA A 33 3.51 7.19 -12.30
N ASN A 34 3.86 6.36 -13.26
CA ASN A 34 5.21 6.27 -13.85
C ASN A 34 6.32 6.14 -12.79
N GLN A 35 6.11 5.27 -11.79
CA GLN A 35 7.12 5.04 -10.75
C GLN A 35 8.21 4.09 -11.27
N PRO A 36 9.44 4.55 -11.52
CA PRO A 36 10.48 3.75 -12.19
C PRO A 36 10.92 2.54 -11.38
N TYR A 37 10.74 2.56 -10.06
CA TYR A 37 11.04 1.42 -9.19
C TYR A 37 10.35 0.12 -9.62
N ILE A 38 9.20 0.20 -10.31
CA ILE A 38 8.46 -0.96 -10.79
C ILE A 38 9.26 -1.70 -11.86
N GLU A 39 9.93 -1.00 -12.77
CA GLU A 39 10.79 -1.61 -13.80
C GLU A 39 12.18 -1.98 -13.27
N GLU A 40 12.76 -1.12 -12.43
CA GLU A 40 14.14 -1.24 -11.96
C GLU A 40 14.34 -2.31 -10.88
N ALA A 41 13.32 -2.61 -10.07
CA ALA A 41 13.41 -3.58 -8.99
C ALA A 41 13.65 -5.00 -9.53
N ALA A 42 14.41 -5.81 -8.81
CA ALA A 42 14.61 -7.21 -9.14
C ALA A 42 13.27 -7.98 -9.16
N GLU A 43 12.40 -7.70 -8.19
CA GLU A 43 11.08 -8.30 -8.05
C GLU A 43 10.00 -7.21 -7.92
N PHE A 44 8.86 -7.46 -8.55
CA PHE A 44 7.67 -6.65 -8.35
C PHE A 44 6.45 -7.55 -8.16
N TRP A 45 5.79 -7.41 -7.01
CA TRP A 45 4.65 -8.22 -6.60
C TRP A 45 3.45 -7.33 -6.32
N ILE A 46 2.25 -7.77 -6.73
CA ILE A 46 0.98 -7.10 -6.42
C ILE A 46 0.21 -7.98 -5.46
N PHE A 47 -0.12 -7.44 -4.30
CA PHE A 47 -0.94 -8.09 -3.29
C PHE A 47 -2.40 -7.72 -3.50
N CYS A 48 -3.23 -8.73 -3.64
CA CYS A 48 -4.66 -8.58 -3.90
C CYS A 48 -5.48 -9.15 -2.75
N ALA A 49 -6.57 -8.47 -2.37
CA ALA A 49 -7.66 -9.15 -1.68
C ALA A 49 -8.31 -10.10 -2.67
N ASP A 50 -8.47 -11.37 -2.29
CA ASP A 50 -8.96 -12.42 -3.18
C ASP A 50 -9.96 -13.32 -2.47
N PHE A 51 -11.23 -13.03 -2.67
CA PHE A 51 -12.36 -13.88 -2.25
C PHE A 51 -12.91 -14.75 -3.39
N ASN A 52 -12.30 -14.73 -4.58
CA ASN A 52 -12.77 -15.54 -5.70
C ASN A 52 -12.69 -17.04 -5.38
N ARG A 53 -11.60 -17.50 -4.75
CA ARG A 53 -11.48 -18.89 -4.30
C ARG A 53 -12.55 -19.26 -3.28
N ASN A 54 -12.79 -18.39 -2.30
CA ASN A 54 -13.81 -18.60 -1.26
C ASN A 54 -15.20 -18.67 -1.89
N HIS A 55 -15.49 -17.78 -2.86
CA HIS A 55 -16.77 -17.80 -3.58
C HIS A 55 -16.96 -19.09 -4.41
N GLN A 56 -15.91 -19.61 -5.03
CA GLN A 56 -16.00 -20.89 -5.76
C GLN A 56 -16.31 -22.07 -4.83
N ILE A 57 -15.81 -22.05 -3.59
CA ILE A 57 -16.10 -23.06 -2.56
C ILE A 57 -17.49 -22.90 -1.97
N ALA A 58 -17.93 -21.65 -1.78
CA ALA A 58 -19.21 -21.30 -1.15
C ALA A 58 -20.00 -20.31 -2.04
N PRO A 59 -20.52 -20.73 -3.20
CA PRO A 59 -21.09 -19.82 -4.22
C PRO A 59 -22.39 -19.13 -3.77
N ASN A 60 -23.03 -19.63 -2.74
CA ASN A 60 -24.27 -19.06 -2.18
C ASN A 60 -24.02 -18.00 -1.09
N VAL A 61 -22.76 -17.77 -0.71
CA VAL A 61 -22.41 -16.73 0.26
C VAL A 61 -22.38 -15.37 -0.44
N ASP A 62 -23.08 -14.43 0.15
CA ASP A 62 -23.11 -13.04 -0.31
C ASP A 62 -21.84 -12.30 0.14
N LEU A 63 -20.97 -11.97 -0.81
CA LEU A 63 -19.72 -11.22 -0.58
C LEU A 63 -19.87 -9.70 -0.71
N GLU A 64 -21.09 -9.18 -0.87
CA GLU A 64 -21.34 -7.76 -1.08
C GLU A 64 -21.13 -6.90 0.17
N TYR A 65 -21.01 -7.52 1.35
CA TYR A 65 -20.75 -6.82 2.60
C TYR A 65 -19.33 -6.24 2.64
N ILE A 66 -19.22 -4.99 3.12
CA ILE A 66 -17.94 -4.29 3.24
C ILE A 66 -16.94 -5.02 4.15
N GLU A 67 -17.43 -5.83 5.09
CA GLU A 67 -16.60 -6.63 6.00
C GLU A 67 -15.61 -7.53 5.27
N TYR A 68 -16.01 -8.15 4.17
CA TYR A 68 -15.09 -8.99 3.37
C TYR A 68 -13.97 -8.18 2.74
N LEU A 69 -14.25 -6.93 2.32
CA LEU A 69 -13.21 -6.05 1.83
C LEU A 69 -12.22 -5.67 2.94
N LEU A 70 -12.71 -5.38 4.15
CA LEU A 70 -11.86 -5.07 5.31
C LEU A 70 -10.96 -6.27 5.65
N ILE A 71 -11.53 -7.46 5.74
CA ILE A 71 -10.79 -8.71 5.99
C ILE A 71 -9.69 -8.92 4.94
N GLY A 72 -10.04 -8.88 3.65
CA GLY A 72 -9.08 -9.09 2.58
C GLY A 72 -7.98 -8.03 2.53
N THR A 73 -8.32 -6.79 2.84
CA THR A 73 -7.35 -5.68 2.91
C THR A 73 -6.38 -5.87 4.07
N PHE A 74 -6.89 -6.26 5.24
CA PHE A 74 -6.08 -6.53 6.43
C PHE A 74 -5.12 -7.70 6.19
N ASP A 75 -5.62 -8.83 5.73
CA ASP A 75 -4.82 -10.02 5.42
C ASP A 75 -3.73 -9.74 4.38
N ALA A 76 -4.07 -9.02 3.31
CA ALA A 76 -3.10 -8.64 2.28
C ALA A 76 -2.01 -7.72 2.82
N GLY A 77 -2.36 -6.77 3.70
CA GLY A 77 -1.39 -5.90 4.37
C GLY A 77 -0.42 -6.67 5.27
N LEU A 78 -0.93 -7.61 6.09
CA LEU A 78 -0.11 -8.48 6.93
C LEU A 78 0.86 -9.34 6.09
N MET A 79 0.35 -9.93 5.01
CA MET A 79 1.15 -10.77 4.11
C MET A 79 2.23 -9.96 3.38
N ALA A 80 1.90 -8.75 2.93
CA ALA A 80 2.85 -7.86 2.27
C ALA A 80 3.96 -7.38 3.23
N GLN A 81 3.60 -7.00 4.47
CA GLN A 81 4.58 -6.60 5.48
C GLN A 81 5.47 -7.76 5.89
N ASN A 82 4.92 -8.97 6.03
CA ASN A 82 5.71 -10.16 6.34
C ASN A 82 6.70 -10.49 5.21
N ALA A 83 6.31 -10.29 3.94
CA ALA A 83 7.19 -10.43 2.79
C ALA A 83 8.35 -9.42 2.83
N LEU A 84 8.05 -8.15 3.11
CA LEU A 84 9.07 -7.10 3.21
C LEU A 84 10.05 -7.37 4.37
N THR A 85 9.53 -7.71 5.55
CA THR A 85 10.36 -8.05 6.71
C THR A 85 11.29 -9.23 6.43
N ALA A 86 10.78 -10.26 5.74
CA ALA A 86 11.60 -11.39 5.32
C ALA A 86 12.69 -10.98 4.30
N ALA A 87 12.36 -10.11 3.34
CA ALA A 87 13.34 -9.58 2.39
C ALA A 87 14.44 -8.76 3.10
N GLU A 88 14.05 -7.90 4.03
CA GLU A 88 14.99 -7.09 4.83
C GLU A 88 15.91 -7.95 5.70
N SER A 89 15.41 -9.06 6.26
CA SER A 89 16.23 -10.02 7.02
C SER A 89 17.30 -10.72 6.17
N MET A 90 17.13 -10.72 4.85
CA MET A 90 18.09 -11.26 3.87
C MET A 90 19.01 -10.17 3.27
N GLY A 91 18.98 -8.95 3.81
CA GLY A 91 19.78 -7.82 3.31
C GLY A 91 19.21 -7.13 2.06
N LEU A 92 17.99 -7.48 1.66
CA LEU A 92 17.27 -6.78 0.61
C LEU A 92 16.56 -5.54 1.16
N GLY A 93 15.98 -4.75 0.27
CA GLY A 93 15.09 -3.66 0.61
C GLY A 93 13.81 -3.74 -0.20
N GLY A 94 12.82 -2.95 0.18
CA GLY A 94 11.60 -2.85 -0.61
C GLY A 94 10.89 -1.52 -0.47
N VAL A 95 9.99 -1.26 -1.42
CA VAL A 95 9.13 -0.08 -1.39
C VAL A 95 7.72 -0.43 -1.84
N TYR A 96 6.74 0.03 -1.08
CA TYR A 96 5.33 -0.13 -1.43
C TYR A 96 4.89 0.85 -2.51
N ILE A 97 4.13 0.34 -3.47
CA ILE A 97 3.58 1.10 -4.59
C ILE A 97 2.06 1.20 -4.44
N GLY A 98 1.60 2.30 -3.84
CA GLY A 98 0.17 2.62 -3.75
C GLY A 98 -0.43 3.13 -5.05
N GLY A 99 0.40 3.64 -5.96
CA GLY A 99 0.00 4.19 -7.27
C GLY A 99 -0.74 3.21 -8.17
N ILE A 100 -0.63 1.91 -7.94
CA ILE A 100 -1.39 0.87 -8.67
C ILE A 100 -2.91 1.07 -8.63
N ARG A 101 -3.44 1.84 -7.67
CA ARG A 101 -4.86 2.12 -7.54
C ARG A 101 -5.35 3.31 -8.37
N LEU A 102 -4.45 4.09 -8.98
CA LEU A 102 -4.81 5.27 -9.78
C LEU A 102 -5.58 4.89 -11.04
N HIS A 103 -5.20 3.80 -11.69
CA HIS A 103 -5.85 3.24 -12.87
C HIS A 103 -6.27 1.78 -12.59
N ILE A 104 -6.99 1.58 -11.48
CA ILE A 104 -7.29 0.26 -10.95
C ILE A 104 -8.15 -0.58 -11.91
N THR A 105 -9.04 0.05 -12.67
CA THR A 105 -9.88 -0.64 -13.65
C THR A 105 -9.04 -1.23 -14.78
N GLU A 106 -8.19 -0.41 -15.38
CA GLU A 106 -7.27 -0.83 -16.45
C GLU A 106 -6.26 -1.87 -15.95
N LEU A 107 -5.79 -1.69 -14.72
CA LEU A 107 -4.89 -2.68 -14.09
C LEU A 107 -5.59 -4.03 -13.91
N THR A 108 -6.86 -4.02 -13.49
CA THR A 108 -7.67 -5.23 -13.35
C THR A 108 -7.83 -5.97 -14.68
N GLU A 109 -8.05 -5.23 -15.76
CA GLU A 109 -8.17 -5.78 -17.12
C GLU A 109 -6.84 -6.37 -17.60
N VAL A 110 -5.76 -5.61 -17.47
CA VAL A 110 -4.41 -6.03 -17.90
C VAL A 110 -3.91 -7.28 -17.15
N LEU A 111 -4.28 -7.40 -15.88
CA LEU A 111 -3.93 -8.56 -15.03
C LEU A 111 -4.98 -9.69 -15.12
N HIS A 112 -6.04 -9.54 -15.90
CA HIS A 112 -7.15 -10.51 -16.03
C HIS A 112 -7.73 -10.91 -14.66
N LEU A 113 -7.90 -9.94 -13.75
CA LEU A 113 -8.44 -10.23 -12.43
C LEU A 113 -9.92 -10.56 -12.50
N PRO A 114 -10.36 -11.70 -11.95
CA PRO A 114 -11.77 -12.04 -11.89
C PRO A 114 -12.53 -11.18 -10.86
N LYS A 115 -13.86 -11.35 -10.82
CA LYS A 115 -14.66 -10.81 -9.73
C LYS A 115 -14.16 -11.30 -8.37
N HIS A 116 -14.37 -10.52 -7.36
CA HIS A 116 -13.93 -10.74 -5.98
C HIS A 116 -12.41 -10.76 -5.80
N VAL A 117 -11.65 -10.19 -6.75
CA VAL A 117 -10.21 -9.94 -6.61
C VAL A 117 -9.92 -8.46 -6.84
N ILE A 118 -9.20 -7.84 -5.90
CA ILE A 118 -8.88 -6.40 -5.93
C ILE A 118 -7.37 -6.23 -5.70
N PRO A 119 -6.62 -5.56 -6.60
CA PRO A 119 -5.23 -5.21 -6.37
C PRO A 119 -5.14 -4.05 -5.36
N LEU A 120 -4.42 -4.26 -4.26
CA LEU A 120 -4.38 -3.32 -3.15
C LEU A 120 -3.07 -2.53 -3.10
N VAL A 121 -1.95 -3.22 -3.21
CA VAL A 121 -0.62 -2.61 -3.11
C VAL A 121 0.40 -3.41 -3.91
N GLY A 122 1.30 -2.69 -4.59
CA GLY A 122 2.51 -3.27 -5.17
C GLY A 122 3.66 -3.26 -4.15
N LEU A 123 4.60 -4.19 -4.29
CA LEU A 123 5.84 -4.24 -3.53
C LEU A 123 7.02 -4.51 -4.49
N CYS A 124 7.88 -3.52 -4.62
CA CYS A 124 9.18 -3.70 -5.24
C CYS A 124 10.16 -4.26 -4.22
N ILE A 125 10.96 -5.27 -4.60
CA ILE A 125 12.00 -5.87 -3.75
C ILE A 125 13.29 -5.95 -4.55
N GLY A 126 14.42 -5.62 -3.91
CA GLY A 126 15.73 -5.68 -4.55
C GLY A 126 16.85 -5.24 -3.62
N HIS A 127 18.05 -5.19 -4.16
CA HIS A 127 19.18 -4.59 -3.44
C HIS A 127 19.03 -3.06 -3.41
N PRO A 128 19.12 -2.41 -2.23
CA PRO A 128 19.06 -0.96 -2.16
C PRO A 128 20.16 -0.31 -3.01
N ALA A 129 19.79 0.59 -3.91
CA ALA A 129 20.75 1.36 -4.68
C ALA A 129 21.31 2.52 -3.83
N GLY A 130 22.59 2.45 -3.46
CA GLY A 130 23.29 3.48 -2.72
C GLY A 130 23.08 3.43 -1.20
N GLU A 131 23.45 4.52 -0.52
CA GLU A 131 23.34 4.62 0.94
C GLU A 131 21.89 4.56 1.40
N LYS A 132 21.66 3.84 2.50
CA LYS A 132 20.33 3.81 3.14
C LYS A 132 19.92 5.23 3.54
N PRO A 133 18.75 5.69 3.11
CA PRO A 133 18.23 6.97 3.61
C PRO A 133 18.05 6.85 5.13
N GLY A 134 18.37 7.90 5.87
CA GLY A 134 18.12 7.96 7.31
C GLY A 134 16.64 7.68 7.63
N LEU A 135 16.37 7.25 8.85
CA LEU A 135 15.01 7.00 9.30
C LEU A 135 14.20 8.32 9.27
N LYS A 136 13.08 8.29 8.55
CA LYS A 136 12.13 9.39 8.60
C LYS A 136 11.46 9.41 9.97
N PRO A 137 11.36 10.57 10.64
CA PRO A 137 10.62 10.68 11.89
C PRO A 137 9.21 10.12 11.78
N ARG A 138 8.72 9.52 12.84
CA ARG A 138 7.35 9.04 13.00
C ARG A 138 6.68 9.81 14.11
N LEU A 139 5.34 9.79 14.13
CA LEU A 139 4.59 10.33 15.28
C LEU A 139 5.12 9.73 16.57
N PRO A 140 5.25 10.52 17.66
CA PRO A 140 5.59 10.00 18.96
C PRO A 140 4.64 8.90 19.42
N GLN A 141 5.14 7.95 20.19
CA GLN A 141 4.35 6.81 20.65
C GLN A 141 3.08 7.25 21.40
N SER A 142 3.16 8.33 22.19
CA SER A 142 2.02 8.92 22.91
C SER A 142 0.85 9.38 22.02
N MET A 143 1.11 9.59 20.73
CA MET A 143 0.08 9.98 19.76
C MET A 143 -0.53 8.80 18.98
N VAL A 144 -0.02 7.59 19.18
CA VAL A 144 -0.47 6.40 18.43
C VAL A 144 -0.80 5.19 19.30
N MET A 145 -0.41 5.22 20.58
CA MET A 145 -0.67 4.15 21.52
C MET A 145 -1.27 4.73 22.80
N PHE A 146 -2.46 4.28 23.14
CA PHE A 146 -3.24 4.77 24.27
C PHE A 146 -3.62 3.61 25.19
N ASP A 147 -3.61 3.85 26.48
CA ASP A 147 -4.07 2.87 27.47
C ASP A 147 -5.60 2.92 27.60
N ASN A 148 -6.25 1.80 27.39
CA ASN A 148 -7.68 1.55 27.58
C ASN A 148 -8.64 2.36 26.68
N GLN A 149 -8.36 3.63 26.40
CA GLN A 149 -9.27 4.53 25.68
C GLN A 149 -8.50 5.45 24.75
N TYR A 150 -9.12 5.78 23.59
CA TYR A 150 -8.59 6.79 22.68
C TYR A 150 -8.45 8.14 23.37
N GLN A 151 -7.36 8.86 23.07
CA GLN A 151 -7.11 10.20 23.62
C GLN A 151 -7.24 11.26 22.53
N PRO A 152 -7.70 12.47 22.88
CA PRO A 152 -7.70 13.61 21.99
C PRO A 152 -6.29 13.94 21.45
N LEU A 153 -6.26 14.66 20.34
CA LEU A 153 -5.02 15.16 19.75
C LEU A 153 -4.31 16.11 20.71
N ASP A 154 -3.05 15.83 21.01
CA ASP A 154 -2.18 16.74 21.76
C ASP A 154 -1.51 17.72 20.78
N GLU A 155 -1.97 18.96 20.81
CA GLU A 155 -1.51 20.03 19.91
C GLU A 155 -0.05 20.42 20.12
N GLU A 156 0.48 20.34 21.34
CA GLU A 156 1.87 20.69 21.65
C GLU A 156 2.83 19.63 21.07
N THR A 157 2.53 18.36 21.32
CA THR A 157 3.28 17.23 20.75
C THR A 157 3.20 17.24 19.23
N LEU A 158 2.02 17.55 18.66
CA LEU A 158 1.85 17.68 17.22
C LEU A 158 2.70 18.82 16.61
N ALA A 159 2.74 19.99 17.26
CA ALA A 159 3.56 21.10 16.82
C ALA A 159 5.06 20.76 16.82
N THR A 160 5.51 20.07 17.86
CA THR A 160 6.89 19.58 17.98
C THR A 160 7.23 18.61 16.85
N TYR A 161 6.37 17.65 16.57
CA TYR A 161 6.57 16.69 15.49
C TYR A 161 6.55 17.38 14.11
N ASP A 162 5.65 18.34 13.88
CA ASP A 162 5.58 19.10 12.63
C ASP A 162 6.89 19.84 12.35
N GLN A 163 7.48 20.45 13.39
CA GLN A 163 8.78 21.11 13.28
C GLN A 163 9.91 20.11 12.96
N GLN A 164 9.95 18.96 13.62
CA GLN A 164 10.92 17.90 13.30
C GLN A 164 10.82 17.46 11.84
N MET A 165 9.61 17.36 11.31
CA MET A 165 9.40 16.98 9.90
C MET A 165 9.87 18.07 8.93
N ARG A 166 9.69 19.37 9.25
CA ARG A 166 10.25 20.48 8.48
C ARG A 166 11.78 20.40 8.42
N GLU A 167 12.41 20.23 9.56
CA GLU A 167 13.88 20.11 9.67
C GLU A 167 14.41 18.88 8.91
N TYR A 168 13.74 17.73 9.05
CA TYR A 168 14.09 16.52 8.29
C TYR A 168 14.08 16.76 6.79
N TYR A 169 13.03 17.39 6.24
CA TYR A 169 12.95 17.65 4.80
C TYR A 169 13.86 18.79 4.34
N GLN A 170 14.15 19.76 5.19
CA GLN A 170 15.15 20.79 4.90
C GLN A 170 16.56 20.22 4.76
N ASN A 171 16.91 19.23 5.57
CA ASN A 171 18.24 18.64 5.60
C ASN A 171 18.37 17.42 4.66
N ARG A 172 17.27 16.87 4.17
CA ARG A 172 17.29 15.72 3.27
C ARG A 172 17.80 16.11 1.88
N PRO A 173 18.83 15.41 1.32
CA PRO A 173 19.26 15.63 -0.04
C PRO A 173 18.15 15.26 -1.03
N VAL A 174 17.96 16.12 -2.05
CA VAL A 174 17.05 15.82 -3.16
C VAL A 174 17.74 14.83 -4.09
N LYS A 175 17.13 13.67 -4.29
CA LYS A 175 17.59 12.63 -5.22
C LYS A 175 16.59 12.47 -6.35
N ALA A 176 17.07 12.18 -7.55
CA ALA A 176 16.20 11.82 -8.67
C ALA A 176 15.22 10.70 -8.30
N PRO A 177 14.01 10.68 -8.85
CA PRO A 177 13.49 11.59 -9.87
C PRO A 177 12.92 12.92 -9.34
N PHE A 178 13.01 13.18 -8.04
CA PHE A 178 12.45 14.39 -7.42
C PHE A 178 13.38 15.58 -7.63
N THR A 179 12.86 16.67 -8.19
CA THR A 179 13.63 17.89 -8.50
C THR A 179 13.35 19.03 -7.53
N VAL A 180 12.34 18.92 -6.69
CA VAL A 180 11.90 19.98 -5.78
C VAL A 180 12.12 19.56 -4.33
N LYS A 181 12.81 20.42 -3.58
CA LYS A 181 13.01 20.26 -2.15
C LYS A 181 11.69 20.49 -1.41
N ARG A 182 11.24 19.49 -0.65
CA ARG A 182 10.06 19.63 0.18
C ARG A 182 10.44 20.36 1.47
N VAL A 183 9.77 21.50 1.74
CA VAL A 183 10.01 22.32 2.94
C VAL A 183 8.81 22.29 3.90
N LYS A 184 7.73 21.62 3.50
CA LYS A 184 6.47 21.55 4.27
C LYS A 184 6.60 20.63 5.47
N GLY A 185 5.96 21.00 6.57
CA GLY A 185 5.77 20.15 7.74
C GLY A 185 4.80 18.99 7.50
N TRP A 186 4.49 18.28 8.55
CA TRP A 186 3.55 17.15 8.46
C TRP A 186 2.10 17.62 8.34
N LYS A 187 1.70 18.68 9.05
CA LYS A 187 0.35 19.26 8.97
C LYS A 187 0.00 19.66 7.52
N ASP A 188 0.85 20.47 6.90
CA ASP A 188 0.67 20.92 5.50
C ASP A 188 0.62 19.71 4.55
N HIS A 189 1.42 18.67 4.85
CA HIS A 189 1.42 17.47 4.03
C HIS A 189 0.11 16.70 4.09
N ILE A 190 -0.47 16.56 5.28
CA ILE A 190 -1.73 15.83 5.47
C ILE A 190 -2.86 16.55 4.76
N GLU A 191 -2.96 17.88 4.92
CA GLU A 191 -3.97 18.70 4.23
C GLU A 191 -3.87 18.54 2.71
N ASP A 192 -2.70 18.83 2.14
CA ASP A 192 -2.44 18.68 0.70
C ASP A 192 -2.76 17.25 0.19
N HIS A 193 -2.37 16.23 0.96
CA HIS A 193 -2.52 14.85 0.52
C HIS A 193 -3.97 14.41 0.55
N LEU A 194 -4.71 14.69 1.62
CA LEU A 194 -6.11 14.32 1.74
C LEU A 194 -6.99 15.01 0.70
N GLU A 195 -6.65 16.25 0.31
CA GLU A 195 -7.37 16.92 -0.76
C GLU A 195 -7.13 16.30 -2.14
N ARG A 196 -5.90 15.89 -2.44
CA ARG A 196 -5.49 15.39 -3.77
C ARG A 196 -5.72 13.91 -3.99
N SER A 197 -5.71 13.11 -2.92
CA SER A 197 -5.75 11.64 -3.02
C SER A 197 -7.16 11.04 -3.12
N LYS A 198 -8.15 11.87 -3.46
CA LYS A 198 -9.53 11.40 -3.66
C LYS A 198 -9.60 10.56 -4.94
N LEU A 199 -10.09 9.34 -4.81
CA LEU A 199 -10.35 8.43 -5.93
C LEU A 199 -11.87 8.20 -6.01
N PRO A 200 -12.63 9.14 -6.61
CA PRO A 200 -14.10 9.13 -6.56
C PRO A 200 -14.72 7.91 -7.26
N PHE A 201 -14.01 7.31 -8.20
CA PHE A 201 -14.43 6.11 -8.93
C PHE A 201 -14.28 4.81 -8.11
N MET A 202 -13.60 4.85 -6.96
CA MET A 202 -13.24 3.64 -6.21
C MET A 202 -14.47 2.84 -5.75
N LEU A 203 -15.50 3.51 -5.25
CA LEU A 203 -16.71 2.81 -4.80
C LEU A 203 -17.41 2.09 -5.97
N GLU A 204 -17.52 2.73 -7.13
CA GLU A 204 -18.08 2.10 -8.33
C GLU A 204 -17.26 0.89 -8.78
N TYR A 205 -15.94 1.03 -8.78
CA TYR A 205 -15.04 -0.08 -9.07
C TYR A 205 -15.23 -1.26 -8.10
N LEU A 206 -15.26 -0.99 -6.78
CA LEU A 206 -15.48 -2.02 -5.75
C LEU A 206 -16.81 -2.75 -5.95
N ASN A 207 -17.87 -2.00 -6.23
CA ASN A 207 -19.19 -2.55 -6.52
C ASN A 207 -19.19 -3.45 -7.78
N LYS A 208 -18.49 -3.05 -8.83
CA LYS A 208 -18.29 -3.87 -10.04
C LYS A 208 -17.53 -5.15 -9.74
N GLN A 209 -16.56 -5.11 -8.83
CA GLN A 209 -15.83 -6.28 -8.36
C GLN A 209 -16.62 -7.15 -7.38
N GLY A 210 -17.80 -6.75 -6.95
CA GLY A 210 -18.68 -7.53 -6.09
C GLY A 210 -18.48 -7.27 -4.60
N PHE A 211 -17.92 -6.12 -4.21
CA PHE A 211 -17.72 -5.71 -2.82
C PHE A 211 -18.43 -4.41 -2.48
N ALA A 212 -18.61 -4.16 -1.18
CA ALA A 212 -19.08 -2.89 -0.62
C ALA A 212 -20.41 -2.36 -1.20
N LYS A 213 -21.36 -3.25 -1.51
CA LYS A 213 -22.72 -2.88 -1.89
C LYS A 213 -23.68 -2.84 -0.69
N LYS A 214 -23.25 -3.40 0.44
CA LYS A 214 -23.97 -3.46 1.71
C LYS A 214 -23.03 -3.10 2.85
#